data_30fa8425c7f98d54ba6c09b23f200047
#
_entry.id   30fa8425c7f98d54ba6c09b23f200047
#
_cell.length_a   1.000
_cell.length_b   1.000
_cell.length_c   1.000
_cell.angle_alpha   90.00
_cell.angle_beta   90.00
_cell.angle_gamma   90.00
#
_symmetry.space_group_name_H-M   'P 1'
#
loop_
_entity.id
_entity.type
_entity.pdbx_description
1 polymer ?
#
loop_
_entity_poly.entity_id
_entity_poly.type
_entity_poly.pdbx_seq_one_letter_code
_entity_poly.pdbx_strand_id
1 'polypeptide(L)'
;MVRYITLLLFINLLWGQNITIAVFDFENNGLETNEVRQLLTRLESELVKLGDFKVVERTKIDEVLKEQKLQMSGCVEECLIDVGEILGANQIILGSIGKIGGLYTLSAKLVDVESGELLMASDFDAENGLRELLQIGLKKIAYELTGESIDDANYKEHEKIILDAESEAEKYHDDQLFKYLGAGSCITGFGIPLSFLMLRSKPPYNTNLDTSSPKYLQLKNSEEQRIYKDAYYEKENSLRRKSVHKMQGICLGVYMLFAVLATDVESPDTADTVPR
;
A
#
# COMPACT_ATOMS: atom_id res chain seq x y z
N MET A 1 -12.77 -53.50 28.23
CA MET A 1 -12.62 -52.10 28.66
C MET A 1 -11.28 -51.50 28.18
N VAL A 2 -10.14 -52.16 28.31
CA VAL A 2 -8.80 -51.63 27.91
C VAL A 2 -8.72 -51.27 26.42
N ARG A 3 -9.38 -52.02 25.51
CA ARG A 3 -9.39 -51.72 24.04
C ARG A 3 -10.08 -50.42 23.64
N TYR A 4 -11.01 -49.92 24.42
CA TYR A 4 -11.71 -48.64 24.17
C TYR A 4 -10.94 -47.44 24.74
N ILE A 5 -10.15 -47.67 25.81
CA ILE A 5 -9.30 -46.64 26.42
C ILE A 5 -8.13 -46.30 25.50
N THR A 6 -7.54 -47.29 24.83
CA THR A 6 -6.49 -47.07 23.84
C THR A 6 -7.01 -46.32 22.60
N LEU A 7 -8.22 -46.64 22.15
CA LEU A 7 -8.84 -45.94 21.02
C LEU A 7 -9.16 -44.44 21.33
N LEU A 8 -9.63 -44.17 22.56
CA LEU A 8 -9.85 -42.80 23.04
C LEU A 8 -8.57 -41.98 23.21
N LEU A 9 -7.46 -42.63 23.60
CA LEU A 9 -6.14 -41.99 23.68
C LEU A 9 -5.61 -41.60 22.27
N PHE A 10 -5.85 -42.45 21.26
CA PHE A 10 -5.44 -42.13 19.88
C PHE A 10 -6.26 -40.98 19.23
N ILE A 11 -7.50 -40.81 19.62
CA ILE A 11 -8.35 -39.72 19.09
C ILE A 11 -7.85 -38.33 19.55
N ASN A 12 -7.25 -38.23 20.74
CA ASN A 12 -6.69 -36.95 21.23
C ASN A 12 -5.37 -36.54 20.55
N LEU A 13 -4.67 -37.47 19.85
CA LEU A 13 -3.48 -37.14 19.08
C LEU A 13 -3.78 -36.53 17.71
N LEU A 14 -5.03 -36.57 17.27
CA LEU A 14 -5.48 -36.00 15.97
C LEU A 14 -5.95 -34.55 16.05
N TRP A 15 -5.79 -33.90 17.21
CA TRP A 15 -6.09 -32.46 17.30
C TRP A 15 -4.96 -31.69 16.60
N GLY A 16 -5.33 -31.10 15.46
CA GLY A 16 -4.44 -30.42 14.56
C GLY A 16 -3.50 -29.45 15.27
N GLN A 17 -2.23 -29.62 15.05
CA GLN A 17 -1.22 -28.67 15.51
C GLN A 17 -1.40 -27.40 14.69
N ASN A 18 -1.65 -26.28 15.36
CA ASN A 18 -1.66 -24.98 14.69
C ASN A 18 -0.30 -24.75 14.05
N ILE A 19 -0.28 -24.56 12.74
CA ILE A 19 0.94 -24.28 11.98
C ILE A 19 1.47 -22.92 12.41
N THR A 20 2.76 -22.86 12.76
CA THR A 20 3.44 -21.62 13.13
C THR A 20 4.18 -21.07 11.91
N ILE A 21 3.89 -19.83 11.51
CA ILE A 21 4.49 -19.16 10.36
C ILE A 21 5.33 -17.97 10.84
N ALA A 22 6.55 -17.85 10.30
CA ALA A 22 7.37 -16.65 10.46
C ALA A 22 7.44 -15.89 9.12
N VAL A 23 7.12 -14.60 9.15
CA VAL A 23 7.20 -13.71 7.97
C VAL A 23 8.49 -12.91 8.06
N PHE A 24 9.46 -13.20 7.20
CA PHE A 24 10.72 -12.48 7.13
C PHE A 24 10.61 -11.17 6.37
N ASP A 25 11.64 -10.32 6.49
CA ASP A 25 11.71 -9.10 5.69
C ASP A 25 11.84 -9.43 4.21
N PHE A 26 11.02 -8.75 3.40
CA PHE A 26 11.06 -8.91 1.95
C PHE A 26 12.18 -8.09 1.34
N GLU A 27 12.75 -8.58 0.26
CA GLU A 27 13.68 -7.81 -0.56
C GLU A 27 12.97 -6.57 -1.09
N ASN A 28 13.59 -5.42 -0.83
CA ASN A 28 13.00 -4.12 -1.18
C ASN A 28 13.65 -3.54 -2.44
N ASN A 29 12.88 -3.40 -3.49
CA ASN A 29 13.29 -2.87 -4.77
C ASN A 29 12.55 -1.57 -5.11
N GLY A 30 12.92 -0.47 -4.42
CA GLY A 30 12.47 0.88 -4.78
C GLY A 30 11.33 1.49 -3.96
N LEU A 31 10.97 0.90 -2.80
CA LEU A 31 10.06 1.48 -1.83
C LEU A 31 10.82 2.05 -0.63
N GLU A 32 10.15 2.90 0.17
CA GLU A 32 10.69 3.31 1.46
C GLU A 32 10.63 2.15 2.48
N THR A 33 11.64 2.01 3.32
CA THR A 33 11.72 0.93 4.34
C THR A 33 10.48 0.91 5.24
N ASN A 34 9.93 2.08 5.57
CA ASN A 34 8.73 2.19 6.40
C ASN A 34 7.48 1.69 5.67
N GLU A 35 7.40 1.87 4.34
CA GLU A 35 6.29 1.35 3.53
C GLU A 35 6.31 -0.17 3.51
N VAL A 36 7.49 -0.76 3.26
CA VAL A 36 7.66 -2.22 3.28
C VAL A 36 7.27 -2.81 4.64
N ARG A 37 7.71 -2.20 5.73
CA ARG A 37 7.36 -2.65 7.08
C ARG A 37 5.84 -2.62 7.34
N GLN A 38 5.14 -1.59 6.88
CA GLN A 38 3.69 -1.50 7.01
C GLN A 38 2.97 -2.57 6.18
N LEU A 39 3.48 -2.87 4.98
CA LEU A 39 2.96 -3.95 4.13
C LEU A 39 3.12 -5.31 4.80
N LEU A 40 4.29 -5.60 5.36
CA LEU A 40 4.54 -6.86 6.06
C LEU A 40 3.67 -7.02 7.32
N THR A 41 3.53 -5.95 8.12
CA THR A 41 2.61 -5.96 9.27
C THR A 41 1.16 -6.22 8.84
N ARG A 42 0.77 -5.69 7.69
CA ARG A 42 -0.56 -5.97 7.13
C ARG A 42 -0.69 -7.41 6.67
N LEU A 43 0.31 -7.98 6.00
CA LEU A 43 0.33 -9.39 5.60
C LEU A 43 0.21 -10.31 6.82
N GLU A 44 1.01 -10.06 7.87
CA GLU A 44 0.91 -10.79 9.16
C GLU A 44 -0.52 -10.73 9.73
N SER A 45 -1.13 -9.55 9.67
CA SER A 45 -2.52 -9.35 10.13
C SER A 45 -3.54 -10.13 9.30
N GLU A 46 -3.37 -10.23 7.98
CA GLU A 46 -4.26 -11.04 7.14
C GLU A 46 -4.08 -12.54 7.41
N LEU A 47 -2.84 -13.02 7.59
CA LEU A 47 -2.56 -14.42 7.98
C LEU A 47 -3.21 -14.79 9.31
N VAL A 48 -3.14 -13.92 10.33
CA VAL A 48 -3.79 -14.14 11.64
C VAL A 48 -5.31 -14.21 11.52
N LYS A 49 -5.91 -13.44 10.60
CA LYS A 49 -7.37 -13.44 10.39
C LYS A 49 -7.89 -14.74 9.79
N LEU A 50 -7.06 -15.50 9.07
CA LEU A 50 -7.42 -16.81 8.55
C LEU A 50 -7.66 -17.83 9.67
N GLY A 51 -7.09 -17.60 10.87
CA GLY A 51 -7.44 -18.32 12.10
C GLY A 51 -6.72 -19.65 12.33
N ASP A 52 -6.16 -20.27 11.30
CA ASP A 52 -5.52 -21.59 11.38
C ASP A 52 -4.02 -21.55 11.64
N PHE A 53 -3.45 -20.33 11.67
CA PHE A 53 -2.01 -20.11 11.77
C PHE A 53 -1.64 -19.29 13.01
N LYS A 54 -0.49 -19.62 13.60
CA LYS A 54 0.18 -18.78 14.58
C LYS A 54 1.30 -18.02 13.88
N VAL A 55 1.24 -16.71 13.88
CA VAL A 55 2.28 -15.87 13.28
C VAL A 55 3.29 -15.49 14.37
N VAL A 56 4.59 -15.71 14.10
CA VAL A 56 5.68 -15.32 15.00
C VAL A 56 5.78 -13.81 15.05
N GLU A 57 5.88 -13.23 16.24
CA GLU A 57 6.04 -11.79 16.40
C GLU A 57 7.37 -11.30 15.80
N ARG A 58 7.30 -10.20 15.06
CA ARG A 58 8.45 -9.58 14.37
C ARG A 58 9.61 -9.26 15.32
N THR A 59 9.33 -8.83 16.53
CA THR A 59 10.35 -8.54 17.55
C THR A 59 11.22 -9.74 17.86
N LYS A 60 10.64 -10.94 17.92
CA LYS A 60 11.39 -12.18 18.11
C LYS A 60 12.24 -12.54 16.89
N ILE A 61 11.70 -12.32 15.68
CA ILE A 61 12.45 -12.52 14.44
C ILE A 61 13.67 -11.61 14.42
N ASP A 62 13.48 -10.30 14.71
CA ASP A 62 14.55 -9.31 14.75
C ASP A 62 15.65 -9.65 15.80
N GLU A 63 15.25 -10.14 16.98
CA GLU A 63 16.16 -10.57 18.03
C GLU A 63 17.03 -11.76 17.58
N VAL A 64 16.41 -12.80 17.05
CA VAL A 64 17.14 -14.00 16.57
C VAL A 64 18.03 -13.66 15.39
N LEU A 65 17.55 -12.88 14.42
CA LEU A 65 18.35 -12.41 13.29
C LEU A 65 19.56 -11.58 13.74
N LYS A 66 19.40 -10.76 14.76
CA LYS A 66 20.50 -9.96 15.31
C LYS A 66 21.58 -10.84 15.94
N GLU A 67 21.18 -11.86 16.69
CA GLU A 67 22.11 -12.81 17.29
C GLU A 67 22.81 -13.63 16.21
N GLN A 68 22.11 -14.11 15.21
CA GLN A 68 22.67 -14.89 14.11
C GLN A 68 23.58 -14.05 13.20
N LYS A 69 23.23 -12.80 12.89
CA LYS A 69 24.10 -11.89 12.10
C LYS A 69 25.44 -11.61 12.74
N LEU A 70 25.54 -11.71 14.07
CA LEU A 70 26.82 -11.61 14.79
C LEU A 70 27.69 -12.86 14.60
N GLN A 71 27.09 -14.00 14.23
CA GLN A 71 27.77 -15.27 14.05
C GLN A 71 28.01 -15.64 12.57
N MET A 72 27.19 -15.13 11.64
CA MET A 72 27.16 -15.52 10.23
C MET A 72 27.20 -14.29 9.31
N SER A 73 28.39 -13.86 8.93
CA SER A 73 28.52 -12.86 7.87
C SER A 73 28.30 -13.50 6.50
N GLY A 74 27.19 -13.17 5.82
CA GLY A 74 26.89 -13.62 4.46
C GLY A 74 25.69 -14.57 4.30
N CYS A 75 24.69 -14.45 5.17
CA CYS A 75 23.49 -15.29 5.17
C CYS A 75 22.61 -15.06 3.93
N VAL A 76 22.29 -16.14 3.23
CA VAL A 76 21.36 -16.27 2.11
C VAL A 76 20.08 -16.98 2.56
N GLU A 77 19.17 -17.33 1.65
CA GLU A 77 17.88 -18.02 1.94
C GLU A 77 18.01 -19.23 2.89
N GLU A 78 19.07 -20.02 2.75
CA GLU A 78 19.33 -21.21 3.60
C GLU A 78 19.43 -20.86 5.09
N CYS A 79 20.03 -19.74 5.43
CA CYS A 79 20.10 -19.29 6.82
C CYS A 79 18.73 -18.86 7.40
N LEU A 80 17.80 -18.42 6.57
CA LEU A 80 16.47 -18.03 7.03
C LEU A 80 15.66 -19.26 7.44
N ILE A 81 15.93 -20.41 6.85
CA ILE A 81 15.37 -21.71 7.26
C ILE A 81 15.88 -22.06 8.66
N ASP A 82 17.19 -21.96 8.91
CA ASP A 82 17.80 -22.21 10.23
C ASP A 82 17.21 -21.27 11.29
N VAL A 83 17.02 -20.00 10.95
CA VAL A 83 16.38 -19.03 11.85
C VAL A 83 14.90 -19.39 12.09
N GLY A 84 14.20 -19.89 11.08
CA GLY A 84 12.84 -20.41 11.21
C GLY A 84 12.77 -21.57 12.23
N GLU A 85 13.72 -22.49 12.18
CA GLU A 85 13.83 -23.60 13.13
C GLU A 85 14.05 -23.09 14.57
N ILE A 86 14.98 -22.13 14.76
CA ILE A 86 15.24 -21.52 16.07
C ILE A 86 13.98 -20.82 16.63
N LEU A 87 13.19 -20.20 15.77
CA LEU A 87 11.93 -19.55 16.13
C LEU A 87 10.80 -20.55 16.44
N GLY A 88 11.01 -21.85 16.15
CA GLY A 88 9.98 -22.88 16.25
C GLY A 88 8.86 -22.71 15.23
N ALA A 89 9.15 -22.08 14.09
CA ALA A 89 8.24 -21.98 12.98
C ALA A 89 8.20 -23.29 12.20
N ASN A 90 7.01 -23.70 11.75
CA ASN A 90 6.86 -24.83 10.82
C ASN A 90 7.11 -24.37 9.39
N GLN A 91 6.74 -23.14 9.09
CA GLN A 91 6.83 -22.56 7.77
C GLN A 91 7.35 -21.13 7.85
N ILE A 92 8.02 -20.68 6.79
CA ILE A 92 8.49 -19.30 6.65
C ILE A 92 7.94 -18.69 5.37
N ILE A 93 7.64 -17.39 5.43
CA ILE A 93 7.29 -16.60 4.25
C ILE A 93 8.45 -15.68 3.91
N LEU A 94 8.95 -15.85 2.70
CA LEU A 94 9.99 -15.05 2.07
C LEU A 94 9.40 -14.32 0.86
N GLY A 95 9.97 -13.21 0.45
CA GLY A 95 9.46 -12.53 -0.74
C GLY A 95 10.25 -11.30 -1.15
N SER A 96 9.75 -10.65 -2.17
CA SER A 96 10.26 -9.39 -2.67
C SER A 96 9.12 -8.43 -2.97
N ILE A 97 9.39 -7.15 -2.78
CA ILE A 97 8.49 -6.08 -3.14
C ILE A 97 9.24 -5.08 -4.00
N GLY A 98 8.65 -4.68 -5.11
CA GLY A 98 9.27 -3.80 -6.08
C GLY A 98 8.35 -2.73 -6.62
N LYS A 99 8.96 -1.70 -7.21
CA LYS A 99 8.28 -0.67 -7.98
C LYS A 99 8.96 -0.50 -9.32
N ILE A 100 8.27 -0.85 -10.39
CA ILE A 100 8.77 -0.74 -11.76
C ILE A 100 7.87 0.23 -12.52
N GLY A 101 8.39 1.43 -12.83
CA GLY A 101 7.57 2.49 -13.44
C GLY A 101 6.48 2.96 -12.49
N GLY A 102 5.21 2.68 -12.82
CA GLY A 102 4.05 2.95 -11.98
C GLY A 102 3.48 1.70 -11.31
N LEU A 103 3.98 0.52 -11.66
CA LEU A 103 3.51 -0.78 -11.19
C LEU A 103 4.19 -1.14 -9.88
N TYR A 104 3.44 -1.61 -8.90
CA TYR A 104 3.96 -2.21 -7.67
C TYR A 104 3.81 -3.72 -7.78
N THR A 105 4.90 -4.44 -7.56
CA THR A 105 4.95 -5.90 -7.64
C THR A 105 5.24 -6.48 -6.27
N LEU A 106 4.55 -7.55 -5.91
CA LEU A 106 4.75 -8.29 -4.67
C LEU A 106 4.81 -9.77 -5.00
N SER A 107 5.93 -10.40 -4.69
CA SER A 107 6.12 -11.85 -4.81
C SER A 107 6.36 -12.44 -3.43
N ALA A 108 5.69 -13.52 -3.10
CA ALA A 108 5.85 -14.20 -1.82
C ALA A 108 5.90 -15.73 -2.01
N LYS A 109 6.69 -16.38 -1.16
CA LYS A 109 6.92 -17.83 -1.17
C LYS A 109 6.71 -18.38 0.24
N LEU A 110 6.01 -19.48 0.36
CA LEU A 110 5.87 -20.27 1.58
C LEU A 110 6.81 -21.46 1.51
N VAL A 111 7.72 -21.57 2.47
CA VAL A 111 8.74 -22.61 2.54
C VAL A 111 8.56 -23.42 3.82
N ASP A 112 8.63 -24.72 3.73
CA ASP A 112 8.64 -25.62 4.88
C ASP A 112 10.02 -25.59 5.56
N VAL A 113 10.05 -25.41 6.88
CA VAL A 113 11.30 -25.25 7.63
C VAL A 113 12.04 -26.57 7.76
N GLU A 114 11.33 -27.70 7.91
CA GLU A 114 11.96 -29.02 8.14
C GLU A 114 12.63 -29.56 6.86
N SER A 115 11.96 -29.43 5.73
CA SER A 115 12.44 -29.95 4.44
C SER A 115 13.18 -28.92 3.58
N GLY A 116 12.96 -27.62 3.80
CA GLY A 116 13.40 -26.56 2.91
C GLY A 116 12.65 -26.49 1.58
N GLU A 117 11.55 -27.24 1.45
CA GLU A 117 10.77 -27.28 0.20
C GLU A 117 9.87 -26.07 0.05
N LEU A 118 9.77 -25.56 -1.18
CA LEU A 118 8.81 -24.54 -1.57
C LEU A 118 7.41 -25.17 -1.61
N LEU A 119 6.55 -24.78 -0.68
CA LEU A 119 5.17 -25.26 -0.61
C LEU A 119 4.24 -24.53 -1.56
N MET A 120 4.30 -23.21 -1.53
CA MET A 120 3.43 -22.32 -2.33
C MET A 120 4.20 -21.07 -2.76
N ALA A 121 3.78 -20.48 -3.87
CA ALA A 121 4.23 -19.17 -4.32
C ALA A 121 3.04 -18.38 -4.85
N SER A 122 3.05 -17.07 -4.62
CA SER A 122 2.01 -16.17 -5.07
C SER A 122 2.60 -14.82 -5.45
N ASP A 123 2.08 -14.23 -6.52
CA ASP A 123 2.48 -12.94 -7.07
C ASP A 123 1.27 -12.03 -7.20
N PHE A 124 1.49 -10.74 -7.00
CA PHE A 124 0.48 -9.72 -7.22
C PHE A 124 1.09 -8.44 -7.81
N ASP A 125 0.49 -7.97 -8.89
CA ASP A 125 0.85 -6.73 -9.56
C ASP A 125 -0.26 -5.70 -9.37
N ALA A 126 0.08 -4.57 -8.73
CA ALA A 126 -0.85 -3.48 -8.44
C ALA A 126 -0.66 -2.33 -9.43
N GLU A 127 -1.58 -2.16 -10.36
CA GLU A 127 -1.56 -1.09 -11.37
C GLU A 127 -2.01 0.26 -10.79
N ASN A 128 -2.92 0.24 -9.82
CA ASN A 128 -3.47 1.43 -9.17
C ASN A 128 -2.69 1.87 -7.93
N GLY A 129 -1.43 1.43 -7.82
CA GLY A 129 -0.49 1.89 -6.81
C GLY A 129 -0.52 1.09 -5.50
N LEU A 130 0.20 1.62 -4.52
CA LEU A 130 0.41 0.97 -3.23
C LEU A 130 -0.89 0.65 -2.46
N ARG A 131 -1.94 1.42 -2.72
CA ARG A 131 -3.25 1.17 -2.11
C ARG A 131 -3.87 -0.15 -2.54
N GLU A 132 -3.88 -0.43 -3.83
CA GLU A 132 -4.39 -1.69 -4.37
C GLU A 132 -3.64 -2.87 -3.74
N LEU A 133 -2.32 -2.75 -3.63
CA LEU A 133 -1.50 -3.73 -2.94
C LEU A 133 -1.93 -3.94 -1.49
N LEU A 134 -2.19 -2.84 -0.73
CA LEU A 134 -2.63 -2.89 0.67
C LEU A 134 -4.05 -3.46 0.87
N GLN A 135 -4.97 -3.11 0.00
CA GLN A 135 -6.39 -3.46 0.16
C GLN A 135 -6.72 -4.84 -0.41
N ILE A 136 -6.05 -5.21 -1.49
CA ILE A 136 -6.34 -6.39 -2.30
C ILE A 136 -5.17 -7.36 -2.31
N GLY A 137 -3.99 -6.91 -2.72
CA GLY A 137 -2.85 -7.77 -2.99
C GLY A 137 -2.39 -8.60 -1.79
N LEU A 138 -2.24 -7.98 -0.63
CA LEU A 138 -1.80 -8.68 0.58
C LEU A 138 -2.80 -9.73 1.06
N LYS A 139 -4.10 -9.43 0.95
CA LYS A 139 -5.14 -10.38 1.28
C LYS A 139 -5.10 -11.58 0.33
N LYS A 140 -4.99 -11.32 -0.97
CA LYS A 140 -4.88 -12.37 -1.99
C LYS A 140 -3.67 -13.26 -1.73
N ILE A 141 -2.49 -12.67 -1.53
CA ILE A 141 -1.26 -13.39 -1.23
C ILE A 141 -1.41 -14.27 0.02
N ALA A 142 -1.98 -13.75 1.11
CA ALA A 142 -2.19 -14.53 2.33
C ALA A 142 -3.04 -15.77 2.08
N TYR A 143 -4.15 -15.65 1.36
CA TYR A 143 -5.03 -16.77 1.02
C TYR A 143 -4.34 -17.79 0.10
N GLU A 144 -3.68 -17.34 -0.96
CA GLU A 144 -3.02 -18.23 -1.92
C GLU A 144 -1.86 -18.99 -1.28
N LEU A 145 -1.07 -18.34 -0.40
CA LEU A 145 0.03 -19.01 0.31
C LEU A 145 -0.45 -20.05 1.31
N THR A 146 -1.62 -19.88 1.91
CA THR A 146 -2.16 -20.82 2.89
C THR A 146 -2.98 -21.95 2.28
N GLY A 147 -3.14 -21.94 0.95
CA GLY A 147 -3.95 -22.92 0.23
C GLY A 147 -5.45 -22.76 0.44
N GLU A 148 -5.86 -21.68 1.11
CA GLU A 148 -7.27 -21.32 1.20
C GLU A 148 -7.73 -20.70 -0.13
N SER A 149 -8.86 -21.17 -0.65
CA SER A 149 -9.46 -20.52 -1.81
C SER A 149 -10.11 -19.23 -1.35
N ILE A 150 -9.62 -18.09 -1.87
CA ILE A 150 -10.45 -16.90 -1.87
C ILE A 150 -11.75 -17.32 -2.58
N ASP A 151 -12.88 -16.98 -1.96
CA ASP A 151 -14.10 -16.93 -2.73
C ASP A 151 -13.90 -15.89 -3.84
N ASP A 152 -13.47 -16.36 -5.02
CA ASP A 152 -13.15 -15.54 -6.19
C ASP A 152 -14.29 -14.57 -6.51
N ALA A 153 -15.51 -14.92 -6.12
CA ALA A 153 -16.68 -14.08 -6.26
C ALA A 153 -16.58 -12.82 -5.35
N ASN A 154 -16.20 -12.98 -4.09
CA ASN A 154 -16.09 -11.87 -3.14
C ASN A 154 -14.91 -10.95 -3.49
N TYR A 155 -13.79 -11.51 -3.94
CA TYR A 155 -12.63 -10.74 -4.39
C TYR A 155 -12.96 -9.88 -5.62
N LYS A 156 -13.53 -10.49 -6.66
CA LYS A 156 -13.96 -9.78 -7.88
C LYS A 156 -15.07 -8.76 -7.61
N GLU A 157 -15.93 -9.03 -6.64
CA GLU A 157 -16.97 -8.08 -6.21
C GLU A 157 -16.35 -6.84 -5.54
N HIS A 158 -15.38 -7.01 -4.62
CA HIS A 158 -14.68 -5.89 -3.99
C HIS A 158 -13.86 -5.07 -5.02
N GLU A 159 -13.14 -5.73 -5.92
CA GLU A 159 -12.41 -5.08 -7.02
C GLU A 159 -13.36 -4.25 -7.89
N LYS A 160 -14.49 -4.81 -8.29
CA LYS A 160 -15.52 -4.12 -9.04
C LYS A 160 -16.08 -2.90 -8.29
N ILE A 161 -16.31 -3.02 -6.98
CA ILE A 161 -16.78 -1.92 -6.13
C ILE A 161 -15.76 -0.77 -6.14
N ILE A 162 -14.48 -1.06 -6.03
CA ILE A 162 -13.40 -0.06 -6.08
C ILE A 162 -13.35 0.62 -7.45
N LEU A 163 -13.34 -0.14 -8.53
CA LEU A 163 -13.33 0.41 -9.90
C LEU A 163 -14.56 1.27 -10.19
N ASP A 164 -15.71 0.84 -9.74
CA ASP A 164 -16.98 1.56 -9.87
C ASP A 164 -16.92 2.89 -9.10
N ALA A 165 -16.39 2.90 -7.88
CA ALA A 165 -16.23 4.10 -7.06
C ALA A 165 -15.23 5.09 -7.70
N GLU A 166 -14.09 4.61 -8.18
CA GLU A 166 -13.08 5.44 -8.85
C GLU A 166 -13.62 6.05 -10.15
N SER A 167 -14.35 5.27 -10.95
CA SER A 167 -14.96 5.77 -12.19
C SER A 167 -16.01 6.84 -11.95
N GLU A 168 -16.80 6.70 -10.87
CA GLU A 168 -17.77 7.73 -10.48
C GLU A 168 -17.08 8.98 -9.94
N ALA A 169 -16.00 8.86 -9.16
CA ALA A 169 -15.21 9.99 -8.71
C ALA A 169 -14.63 10.78 -9.88
N GLU A 170 -14.13 10.11 -10.92
CA GLU A 170 -13.65 10.78 -12.16
C GLU A 170 -14.77 11.50 -12.90
N LYS A 171 -15.94 10.88 -13.01
CA LYS A 171 -17.09 11.42 -13.75
C LYS A 171 -17.68 12.67 -13.11
N TYR A 172 -17.73 12.71 -11.77
CA TYR A 172 -18.36 13.80 -11.03
C TYR A 172 -17.36 14.79 -10.44
N HIS A 173 -16.07 14.62 -10.71
CA HIS A 173 -15.05 15.54 -10.26
C HIS A 173 -15.20 16.90 -10.91
N ASP A 174 -15.52 17.94 -10.12
CA ASP A 174 -15.49 19.34 -10.56
C ASP A 174 -14.12 19.95 -10.19
N ASP A 175 -13.28 20.14 -11.20
CA ASP A 175 -11.93 20.66 -11.04
C ASP A 175 -11.87 22.20 -11.04
N GLN A 176 -12.96 22.92 -11.35
CA GLN A 176 -12.96 24.37 -11.50
C GLN A 176 -12.57 25.07 -10.20
N LEU A 177 -13.18 24.70 -9.07
CA LEU A 177 -12.85 25.28 -7.77
C LEU A 177 -11.36 25.11 -7.43
N PHE A 178 -10.81 23.95 -7.70
CA PHE A 178 -9.40 23.63 -7.38
C PHE A 178 -8.42 24.34 -8.33
N LYS A 179 -8.81 24.57 -9.58
CA LYS A 179 -8.06 25.41 -10.52
C LYS A 179 -8.01 26.85 -10.04
N TYR A 180 -9.15 27.42 -9.59
CA TYR A 180 -9.20 28.79 -9.04
C TYR A 180 -8.38 28.92 -7.74
N LEU A 181 -8.43 27.93 -6.86
CA LEU A 181 -7.62 27.90 -5.64
C LEU A 181 -6.13 27.82 -5.96
N GLY A 182 -5.74 26.99 -6.93
CA GLY A 182 -4.37 26.89 -7.43
C GLY A 182 -3.88 28.21 -8.03
N ALA A 183 -4.70 28.88 -8.87
CA ALA A 183 -4.39 30.17 -9.45
C ALA A 183 -4.33 31.30 -8.40
N GLY A 184 -5.28 31.34 -7.47
CA GLY A 184 -5.31 32.34 -6.39
C GLY A 184 -4.10 32.24 -5.46
N SER A 185 -3.57 31.03 -5.25
CA SER A 185 -2.37 30.79 -4.47
C SER A 185 -1.12 31.45 -5.08
N CYS A 186 -1.08 31.60 -6.38
CA CYS A 186 0.02 32.23 -7.08
C CYS A 186 0.00 33.77 -6.95
N ILE A 187 -1.19 34.37 -7.02
CA ILE A 187 -1.33 35.84 -7.02
C ILE A 187 -0.97 36.43 -5.65
N THR A 188 -1.26 35.72 -4.57
CA THR A 188 -1.10 36.24 -3.20
C THR A 188 0.25 35.93 -2.54
N GLY A 189 1.08 35.08 -3.15
CA GLY A 189 2.33 34.59 -2.55
C GLY A 189 2.16 33.77 -1.23
N PHE A 190 0.99 33.88 -0.61
CA PHE A 190 0.61 33.17 0.62
C PHE A 190 -0.08 31.81 0.35
N GLY A 191 -0.31 31.47 -0.90
CA GLY A 191 -1.19 30.38 -1.26
C GLY A 191 -0.61 28.98 -1.14
N ILE A 192 0.72 28.81 -1.06
CA ILE A 192 1.33 27.49 -0.85
C ILE A 192 0.91 26.91 0.50
N PRO A 193 0.94 27.64 1.63
CA PRO A 193 0.44 27.11 2.90
C PRO A 193 -1.06 26.83 2.91
N LEU A 194 -1.86 27.68 2.25
CA LEU A 194 -3.33 27.56 2.25
C LEU A 194 -3.78 26.38 1.39
N SER A 195 -3.17 26.18 0.21
CA SER A 195 -3.44 25.01 -0.64
C SER A 195 -3.02 23.73 0.04
N PHE A 196 -1.89 23.72 0.76
CA PHE A 196 -1.42 22.58 1.54
C PHE A 196 -2.37 22.24 2.71
N LEU A 197 -2.89 23.25 3.41
CA LEU A 197 -3.87 23.07 4.48
C LEU A 197 -5.20 22.50 3.94
N MET A 198 -5.67 23.01 2.79
CA MET A 198 -6.89 22.50 2.15
C MET A 198 -6.74 21.10 1.56
N LEU A 199 -5.55 20.75 1.04
CA LEU A 199 -5.24 19.41 0.56
C LEU A 199 -5.11 18.39 1.70
N ARG A 200 -4.79 18.84 2.91
CA ARG A 200 -4.68 18.02 4.12
C ARG A 200 -6.03 17.86 4.84
N SER A 201 -6.98 18.78 4.64
CA SER A 201 -8.34 18.60 5.14
C SER A 201 -8.99 17.42 4.42
N LYS A 202 -9.58 16.51 5.21
CA LYS A 202 -10.48 15.50 4.63
C LYS A 202 -11.53 16.27 3.83
N PRO A 203 -11.86 15.84 2.59
CA PRO A 203 -12.93 16.48 1.86
C PRO A 203 -14.15 16.53 2.78
N PRO A 204 -14.88 17.65 2.83
CA PRO A 204 -16.17 17.63 3.48
C PRO A 204 -16.92 16.47 2.83
N TYR A 205 -17.35 15.52 3.66
CA TYR A 205 -18.18 14.41 3.19
C TYR A 205 -19.22 15.03 2.28
N ASN A 206 -19.13 14.73 0.99
CA ASN A 206 -20.22 15.13 0.12
C ASN A 206 -21.41 14.32 0.63
N THR A 207 -22.24 14.95 1.45
CA THR A 207 -23.43 14.38 2.06
C THR A 207 -24.40 13.83 0.99
N ASN A 208 -24.11 14.09 -0.26
CA ASN A 208 -24.89 13.66 -1.41
C ASN A 208 -24.45 12.30 -1.99
N LEU A 209 -23.29 11.71 -1.58
CA LEU A 209 -22.92 10.39 -2.09
C LEU A 209 -23.97 9.35 -1.75
N ASP A 210 -24.50 9.42 -0.52
CA ASP A 210 -25.54 8.51 -0.02
C ASP A 210 -26.90 8.69 -0.74
N THR A 211 -27.10 9.81 -1.46
CA THR A 211 -28.35 10.14 -2.15
C THR A 211 -28.22 10.27 -3.66
N SER A 212 -27.01 10.47 -4.18
CA SER A 212 -26.79 10.78 -5.60
C SER A 212 -26.05 9.68 -6.38
N SER A 213 -25.33 8.79 -5.72
CA SER A 213 -24.64 7.70 -6.39
C SER A 213 -25.56 6.50 -6.57
N PRO A 214 -25.99 6.19 -7.80
CA PRO A 214 -26.84 5.03 -8.04
C PRO A 214 -26.14 3.71 -7.76
N LYS A 215 -24.81 3.65 -7.90
CA LYS A 215 -24.01 2.46 -7.61
C LYS A 215 -23.87 2.24 -6.11
N TYR A 216 -23.58 3.30 -5.35
CA TYR A 216 -23.49 3.23 -3.89
C TYR A 216 -24.81 2.74 -3.25
N LEU A 217 -25.94 3.23 -3.74
CA LEU A 217 -27.27 2.85 -3.22
C LEU A 217 -27.65 1.38 -3.47
N GLN A 218 -26.98 0.71 -4.41
CA GLN A 218 -27.19 -0.71 -4.68
C GLN A 218 -26.45 -1.63 -3.70
N LEU A 219 -25.43 -1.08 -2.99
CA LEU A 219 -24.64 -1.84 -2.03
C LEU A 219 -25.45 -2.10 -0.77
N LYS A 220 -25.61 -3.37 -0.41
CA LYS A 220 -26.42 -3.81 0.72
C LYS A 220 -25.60 -3.99 2.00
N ASN A 221 -24.32 -4.28 1.86
CA ASN A 221 -23.41 -4.58 2.94
C ASN A 221 -22.69 -3.30 3.41
N SER A 222 -22.61 -3.09 4.72
CA SER A 222 -21.92 -1.94 5.32
C SER A 222 -20.40 -1.94 5.02
N GLU A 223 -19.80 -3.11 4.82
CA GLU A 223 -18.40 -3.25 4.45
C GLU A 223 -18.17 -2.80 3.00
N GLU A 224 -18.99 -3.24 2.07
CA GLU A 224 -18.97 -2.80 0.67
C GLU A 224 -19.18 -1.29 0.55
N GLN A 225 -20.11 -0.73 1.29
CA GLN A 225 -20.36 0.71 1.34
C GLN A 225 -19.14 1.48 1.86
N ARG A 226 -18.42 0.94 2.84
CA ARG A 226 -17.19 1.52 3.36
C ARG A 226 -16.08 1.48 2.31
N ILE A 227 -15.86 0.33 1.66
CA ILE A 227 -14.88 0.15 0.59
C ILE A 227 -15.14 1.14 -0.53
N TYR A 228 -16.40 1.27 -0.96
CA TYR A 228 -16.79 2.21 -2.00
C TYR A 228 -16.50 3.67 -1.61
N LYS A 229 -16.89 4.08 -0.41
CA LYS A 229 -16.63 5.43 0.11
C LYS A 229 -15.14 5.75 0.16
N ASP A 230 -14.37 4.84 0.70
CA ASP A 230 -12.91 5.02 0.84
C ASP A 230 -12.25 5.17 -0.53
N ALA A 231 -12.58 4.30 -1.50
CA ALA A 231 -12.05 4.36 -2.86
C ALA A 231 -12.47 5.65 -3.59
N TYR A 232 -13.75 6.04 -3.50
CA TYR A 232 -14.28 7.26 -4.10
C TYR A 232 -13.55 8.51 -3.58
N TYR A 233 -13.47 8.68 -2.25
CA TYR A 233 -12.85 9.86 -1.66
C TYR A 233 -11.35 9.94 -1.91
N GLU A 234 -10.68 8.82 -1.95
CA GLU A 234 -9.25 8.82 -2.22
C GLU A 234 -8.97 9.17 -3.67
N LYS A 235 -9.75 8.63 -4.62
CA LYS A 235 -9.65 9.02 -6.03
C LYS A 235 -9.95 10.51 -6.22
N GLU A 236 -11.01 11.01 -5.61
CA GLU A 236 -11.35 12.43 -5.67
C GLU A 236 -10.24 13.31 -5.09
N ASN A 237 -9.66 12.94 -3.95
CA ASN A 237 -8.51 13.65 -3.38
C ASN A 237 -7.30 13.65 -4.32
N SER A 238 -7.03 12.55 -5.00
CA SER A 238 -5.98 12.43 -6.00
C SER A 238 -6.21 13.42 -7.17
N LEU A 239 -7.44 13.48 -7.68
CA LEU A 239 -7.84 14.40 -8.75
C LEU A 239 -7.70 15.86 -8.31
N ARG A 240 -8.15 16.21 -7.12
CA ARG A 240 -8.00 17.55 -6.52
C ARG A 240 -6.53 17.96 -6.43
N ARG A 241 -5.66 17.07 -5.91
CA ARG A 241 -4.21 17.32 -5.86
C ARG A 241 -3.62 17.58 -7.23
N LYS A 242 -3.96 16.75 -8.22
CA LYS A 242 -3.50 16.91 -9.61
C LYS A 242 -3.92 18.26 -10.18
N SER A 243 -5.17 18.69 -9.96
CA SER A 243 -5.70 19.97 -10.44
C SER A 243 -4.97 21.16 -9.81
N VAL A 244 -4.74 21.14 -8.50
CA VAL A 244 -3.98 22.20 -7.79
C VAL A 244 -2.52 22.23 -8.26
N HIS A 245 -1.83 21.11 -8.31
CA HIS A 245 -0.43 21.05 -8.74
C HIS A 245 -0.25 21.48 -10.20
N LYS A 246 -1.19 21.12 -11.08
CA LYS A 246 -1.18 21.56 -12.48
C LYS A 246 -1.23 23.09 -12.59
N MET A 247 -2.11 23.74 -11.82
CA MET A 247 -2.23 25.20 -11.82
C MET A 247 -1.02 25.88 -11.18
N GLN A 248 -0.45 25.32 -10.10
CA GLN A 248 0.78 25.83 -9.49
C GLN A 248 1.96 25.74 -10.48
N GLY A 249 2.08 24.65 -11.23
CA GLY A 249 3.10 24.51 -12.28
C GLY A 249 2.97 25.54 -13.39
N ILE A 250 1.73 25.82 -13.86
CA ILE A 250 1.46 26.86 -14.86
C ILE A 250 1.86 28.24 -14.33
N CYS A 251 1.49 28.56 -13.10
CA CYS A 251 1.84 29.83 -12.47
C CYS A 251 3.35 30.02 -12.34
N LEU A 252 4.07 28.99 -11.88
CA LEU A 252 5.53 29.05 -11.77
C LEU A 252 6.16 29.32 -13.13
N GLY A 253 5.68 28.67 -14.18
CA GLY A 253 6.13 28.90 -15.56
C GLY A 253 5.91 30.35 -16.02
N VAL A 254 4.74 30.93 -15.72
CA VAL A 254 4.46 32.33 -16.02
C VAL A 254 5.38 33.29 -15.24
N TYR A 255 5.61 33.04 -13.95
CA TYR A 255 6.54 33.84 -13.14
C TYR A 255 7.97 33.80 -13.70
N MET A 256 8.45 32.63 -14.09
CA MET A 256 9.78 32.48 -14.69
C MET A 256 9.88 33.21 -16.03
N LEU A 257 8.83 33.17 -16.86
CA LEU A 257 8.79 33.90 -18.11
C LEU A 257 8.86 35.42 -17.88
N PHE A 258 8.10 35.95 -16.92
CA PHE A 258 8.16 37.38 -16.57
C PHE A 258 9.53 37.78 -15.98
N ALA A 259 10.15 36.93 -15.19
CA ALA A 259 11.50 37.16 -14.64
C ALA A 259 12.54 37.28 -15.78
N VAL A 260 12.49 36.37 -16.76
CA VAL A 260 13.40 36.44 -17.93
C VAL A 260 13.17 37.68 -18.75
N LEU A 261 11.90 38.04 -19.04
CA LEU A 261 11.59 39.26 -19.79
C LEU A 261 11.96 40.56 -19.04
N ALA A 262 11.93 40.56 -17.71
CA ALA A 262 12.36 41.69 -16.89
C ALA A 262 13.88 41.88 -16.89
N THR A 263 14.67 40.80 -16.98
CA THR A 263 16.12 40.90 -17.07
C THR A 263 16.63 41.38 -18.42
N ASP A 264 15.81 41.25 -19.49
CA ASP A 264 16.16 41.79 -20.82
C ASP A 264 15.89 43.28 -20.98
N VAL A 265 15.25 43.96 -20.00
CA VAL A 265 14.88 45.38 -20.07
C VAL A 265 15.92 46.30 -19.38
N GLU A 266 16.86 45.80 -18.59
CA GLU A 266 17.90 46.59 -17.91
C GLU A 266 19.22 46.60 -18.68
N SER A 267 19.31 47.41 -19.72
CA SER A 267 20.53 48.17 -20.03
C SER A 267 20.18 49.42 -20.88
N PRO A 268 19.88 50.57 -20.31
CA PRO A 268 20.15 51.80 -20.98
C PRO A 268 21.68 52.09 -20.87
N ASP A 269 22.29 52.17 -22.01
CA ASP A 269 23.64 52.70 -22.20
C ASP A 269 23.85 53.99 -21.40
N THR A 270 24.70 53.93 -20.36
CA THR A 270 25.36 55.14 -19.87
C THR A 270 26.62 55.34 -20.66
N ALA A 271 26.42 55.91 -21.88
CA ALA A 271 27.51 56.44 -22.63
C ALA A 271 27.97 57.77 -22.02
N ASP A 272 29.22 57.82 -21.71
CA ASP A 272 30.15 58.93 -21.74
C ASP A 272 29.67 60.35 -21.45
N THR A 273 30.12 60.89 -20.32
CA THR A 273 30.56 62.29 -20.29
C THR A 273 31.89 62.34 -19.51
N VAL A 274 32.96 62.48 -20.26
CA VAL A 274 34.27 62.98 -19.78
C VAL A 274 34.19 64.50 -19.83
N PRO A 275 34.42 65.27 -18.74
CA PRO A 275 34.72 66.69 -18.83
C PRO A 275 36.26 66.89 -18.87
N ARG A 276 36.67 67.79 -19.74
CA ARG A 276 38.00 68.37 -19.85
C ARG A 276 38.46 69.11 -18.57
#